data_5db517754273ebd1d26d95e5f76c9da0
#
_entry.id   5db517754273ebd1d26d95e5f76c9da0
#
_cell.length_a   1.000
_cell.length_b   1.000
_cell.length_c   1.000
_cell.angle_alpha   90.00
_cell.angle_beta   90.00
_cell.angle_gamma   90.00
#
_symmetry.space_group_name_H-M   'P 1'
#
loop_
_entity.id
_entity.type
_entity.pdbx_description
1 polymer ?
#
loop_
_entity_poly.entity_id
_entity_poly.type
_entity_poly.pdbx_seq_one_letter_code
_entity_poly.pdbx_strand_id
1 'polypeptide(L)'
;MNSGGRHIIQRYKPSVFRTLAGMKTASVLAYISLGSNLGNRAFYLQKAIFSLGNLGGKIEAISPVYQTAAWGFEGGDFLNACVALRTELSPEQLLQCLLQIEKAAGRERVASGGYRSRTLDLDLLYFGEEIIRTDILTVPHPSLEKRRFVLRPLADIAPQFYHPVLGKDHRNLLQECADKNGLVRTSIVLYKNRQLFFNVLGFVVIEGNIGAGKTSLARKISEDLNAKLILERFEDNPFLPKFYQDQAR
;
A
#
# COMPACT_ATOMS: atom_id res chain seq x y z
N MET A 1 16.73 -29.95 -24.38
CA MET A 1 15.30 -29.57 -24.34
C MET A 1 15.17 -28.43 -23.36
N ASN A 2 15.07 -27.19 -23.85
CA ASN A 2 15.17 -25.96 -23.08
C ASN A 2 13.77 -25.33 -23.00
N SER A 3 13.11 -25.42 -21.86
CA SER A 3 11.81 -24.77 -21.62
C SER A 3 12.04 -23.37 -21.09
N GLY A 4 12.10 -22.40 -21.99
CA GLY A 4 12.12 -20.97 -21.64
C GLY A 4 10.79 -20.52 -21.06
N GLY A 5 10.74 -20.24 -19.77
CA GLY A 5 9.61 -19.64 -19.11
C GLY A 5 9.41 -18.20 -19.58
N ARG A 6 8.37 -17.97 -20.38
CA ARG A 6 7.91 -16.61 -20.73
C ARG A 6 7.17 -16.03 -19.53
N HIS A 7 7.79 -15.08 -18.82
CA HIS A 7 7.06 -14.24 -17.88
C HIS A 7 6.10 -13.33 -18.66
N ILE A 8 4.83 -13.70 -18.70
CA ILE A 8 3.76 -12.86 -19.23
C ILE A 8 3.50 -11.73 -18.23
N ILE A 9 3.96 -10.53 -18.55
CA ILE A 9 3.51 -9.32 -17.85
C ILE A 9 2.05 -9.11 -18.26
N GLN A 10 1.15 -9.58 -17.41
CA GLN A 10 -0.28 -9.37 -17.57
C GLN A 10 -0.56 -7.87 -17.39
N ARG A 11 -0.78 -7.17 -18.50
CA ARG A 11 -1.24 -5.77 -18.49
C ARG A 11 -2.61 -5.74 -17.84
N TYR A 12 -2.68 -5.21 -16.63
CA TYR A 12 -3.93 -4.96 -15.93
C TYR A 12 -4.72 -3.90 -16.71
N LYS A 13 -5.82 -4.31 -17.35
CA LYS A 13 -6.77 -3.39 -17.99
C LYS A 13 -7.72 -2.87 -16.90
N PRO A 14 -7.84 -1.56 -16.67
CA PRO A 14 -8.79 -1.00 -15.70
C PRO A 14 -10.20 -0.91 -16.33
N SER A 15 -10.83 -2.04 -16.63
CA SER A 15 -12.08 -2.03 -17.40
C SER A 15 -13.32 -2.51 -16.63
N VAL A 16 -13.28 -2.68 -15.31
CA VAL A 16 -14.44 -3.23 -14.59
C VAL A 16 -15.29 -2.18 -13.84
N PHE A 17 -14.81 -0.94 -13.67
CA PHE A 17 -15.52 0.07 -12.86
C PHE A 17 -16.11 1.26 -13.65
N ARG A 18 -16.41 1.11 -14.92
CA ARG A 18 -16.95 2.21 -15.74
C ARG A 18 -18.38 1.98 -16.20
N THR A 19 -19.29 1.56 -15.33
CA THR A 19 -20.73 1.51 -15.69
C THR A 19 -21.59 1.75 -14.44
N LEU A 20 -21.66 3.00 -14.02
CA LEU A 20 -22.81 3.65 -13.41
C LEU A 20 -22.54 5.16 -13.47
N ALA A 21 -22.55 5.70 -14.69
CA ALA A 21 -22.50 7.13 -14.92
C ALA A 21 -23.87 7.72 -14.55
N GLY A 22 -23.94 8.56 -13.52
CA GLY A 22 -25.14 9.35 -13.32
C GLY A 22 -25.27 10.12 -12.00
N MET A 23 -24.58 9.77 -10.94
CA MET A 23 -24.57 10.59 -9.71
C MET A 23 -23.11 10.77 -9.30
N LYS A 24 -22.62 12.02 -9.30
CA LYS A 24 -21.38 12.35 -8.57
C LYS A 24 -21.67 12.11 -7.09
N THR A 25 -21.26 10.96 -6.58
CA THR A 25 -21.26 10.71 -5.14
C THR A 25 -20.32 11.74 -4.52
N ALA A 26 -20.80 12.45 -3.50
CA ALA A 26 -19.94 13.37 -2.76
C ALA A 26 -18.73 12.59 -2.23
N SER A 27 -17.52 13.11 -2.44
CA SER A 27 -16.31 12.41 -1.99
C SER A 27 -16.27 12.32 -0.47
N VAL A 28 -16.05 11.12 0.06
CA VAL A 28 -16.03 10.83 1.50
C VAL A 28 -14.59 10.61 1.97
N LEU A 29 -14.26 10.97 3.20
CA LEU A 29 -12.98 10.67 3.82
C LEU A 29 -13.09 9.34 4.57
N ALA A 30 -12.39 8.32 4.10
CA ALA A 30 -12.30 7.02 4.75
C ALA A 30 -10.96 6.87 5.48
N TYR A 31 -10.97 6.17 6.62
CA TYR A 31 -9.76 5.84 7.36
C TYR A 31 -9.52 4.34 7.26
N ILE A 32 -8.28 3.97 6.90
CA ILE A 32 -7.89 2.57 6.65
C ILE A 32 -6.66 2.26 7.47
N SER A 33 -6.68 1.14 8.20
CA SER A 33 -5.51 0.57 8.86
C SER A 33 -4.74 -0.32 7.89
N LEU A 34 -3.42 -0.28 7.95
CA LEU A 34 -2.52 -1.13 7.20
C LEU A 34 -1.62 -1.89 8.18
N GLY A 35 -1.50 -3.20 8.02
CA GLY A 35 -0.64 -4.07 8.81
C GLY A 35 0.14 -5.05 7.94
N SER A 36 1.39 -5.35 8.31
CA SER A 36 2.22 -6.36 7.65
C SER A 36 3.20 -6.96 8.64
N ASN A 37 3.32 -8.31 8.70
CA ASN A 37 4.32 -9.00 9.53
C ASN A 37 5.07 -10.12 8.81
N LEU A 38 4.95 -10.20 7.46
CA LEU A 38 5.61 -11.23 6.66
C LEU A 38 6.35 -10.61 5.47
N GLY A 39 7.56 -11.11 5.19
CA GLY A 39 8.38 -10.67 4.07
C GLY A 39 8.87 -9.21 4.19
N ASN A 40 8.97 -8.50 3.08
CA ASN A 40 9.34 -7.08 3.08
C ASN A 40 8.14 -6.21 3.48
N ARG A 41 7.91 -6.11 4.78
CA ARG A 41 6.76 -5.43 5.39
C ARG A 41 6.60 -3.98 4.90
N ALA A 42 7.69 -3.20 4.88
CA ALA A 42 7.65 -1.80 4.43
C ALA A 42 7.25 -1.68 2.95
N PHE A 43 7.76 -2.57 2.10
CA PHE A 43 7.38 -2.64 0.69
C PHE A 43 5.89 -2.93 0.52
N TYR A 44 5.32 -3.87 1.28
CA TYR A 44 3.90 -4.19 1.20
C TYR A 44 3.00 -3.02 1.63
N LEU A 45 3.36 -2.31 2.71
CA LEU A 45 2.66 -1.09 3.12
C LEU A 45 2.73 -0.01 2.04
N GLN A 46 3.91 0.25 1.49
CA GLN A 46 4.06 1.26 0.42
C GLN A 46 3.29 0.88 -0.85
N LYS A 47 3.36 -0.40 -1.26
CA LYS A 47 2.62 -0.91 -2.41
C LYS A 47 1.10 -0.77 -2.22
N ALA A 48 0.60 -1.05 -1.01
CA ALA A 48 -0.81 -0.87 -0.67
C ALA A 48 -1.26 0.58 -0.82
N ILE A 49 -0.48 1.54 -0.32
CA ILE A 49 -0.78 2.98 -0.43
C ILE A 49 -0.84 3.42 -1.90
N PHE A 50 0.10 2.99 -2.73
CA PHE A 50 0.06 3.29 -4.18
C PHE A 50 -1.16 2.67 -4.86
N SER A 51 -1.54 1.45 -4.47
CA SER A 51 -2.73 0.78 -5.01
C SER A 51 -4.01 1.48 -4.57
N LEU A 52 -4.11 1.90 -3.31
CA LEU A 52 -5.24 2.70 -2.80
C LEU A 52 -5.37 4.02 -3.56
N GLY A 53 -4.26 4.72 -3.82
CA GLY A 53 -4.24 5.95 -4.61
C GLY A 53 -4.70 5.76 -6.06
N ASN A 54 -4.45 4.60 -6.65
CA ASN A 54 -4.81 4.30 -8.04
C ASN A 54 -6.25 3.75 -8.19
N LEU A 55 -6.74 2.97 -7.22
CA LEU A 55 -7.99 2.23 -7.31
C LEU A 55 -9.09 2.81 -6.42
N GLY A 56 -8.72 3.34 -5.26
CA GLY A 56 -9.67 3.76 -4.23
C GLY A 56 -9.92 5.26 -4.16
N GLY A 57 -8.99 6.08 -4.61
CA GLY A 57 -9.12 7.53 -4.51
C GLY A 57 -7.82 8.26 -4.20
N LYS A 58 -7.88 9.41 -3.50
CA LYS A 58 -6.73 10.26 -3.18
C LYS A 58 -6.26 10.06 -1.75
N ILE A 59 -4.99 9.72 -1.52
CA ILE A 59 -4.39 9.69 -0.18
C ILE A 59 -4.20 11.10 0.34
N GLU A 60 -4.90 11.47 1.41
CA GLU A 60 -4.79 12.80 2.06
C GLU A 60 -3.75 12.82 3.18
N ALA A 61 -3.70 11.76 3.99
CA ALA A 61 -2.72 11.64 5.07
C ALA A 61 -2.20 10.20 5.22
N ILE A 62 -0.99 10.07 5.73
CA ILE A 62 -0.37 8.81 6.14
C ILE A 62 0.24 9.04 7.52
N SER A 63 -0.01 8.14 8.45
CA SER A 63 0.60 8.18 9.78
C SER A 63 2.08 7.79 9.74
N PRO A 64 2.85 8.07 10.79
CA PRO A 64 4.09 7.34 11.06
C PRO A 64 3.85 5.83 11.08
N VAL A 65 4.91 5.06 10.79
CA VAL A 65 4.90 3.60 10.86
C VAL A 65 5.32 3.15 12.25
N TYR A 66 4.55 2.25 12.84
CA TYR A 66 4.79 1.70 14.17
C TYR A 66 5.06 0.20 14.10
N GLN A 67 6.05 -0.24 14.87
CA GLN A 67 6.33 -1.67 15.07
C GLN A 67 5.69 -2.14 16.37
N THR A 68 5.01 -3.29 16.32
CA THR A 68 4.38 -3.95 17.46
C THR A 68 4.59 -5.45 17.40
N ALA A 69 4.63 -6.11 18.54
CA ALA A 69 4.55 -7.57 18.57
C ALA A 69 3.25 -8.09 17.95
N ALA A 70 3.25 -9.33 17.48
CA ALA A 70 2.02 -9.99 17.02
C ALA A 70 1.00 -10.03 18.16
N TRP A 71 -0.27 -9.68 17.83
CA TRP A 71 -1.35 -9.66 18.81
C TRP A 71 -2.20 -10.93 18.72
N GLY A 72 -2.26 -11.69 19.83
CA GLY A 72 -3.12 -12.88 19.94
C GLY A 72 -2.60 -14.15 19.27
N PHE A 73 -1.35 -14.17 18.77
CA PHE A 73 -0.70 -15.37 18.23
C PHE A 73 0.83 -15.23 18.24
N GLU A 74 1.56 -16.33 18.10
CA GLU A 74 3.02 -16.31 17.93
C GLU A 74 3.37 -15.99 16.47
N GLY A 75 4.16 -14.91 16.26
CA GLY A 75 4.56 -14.45 14.92
C GLY A 75 5.55 -13.31 14.97
N GLY A 76 6.09 -12.95 13.80
CA GLY A 76 6.97 -11.79 13.69
C GLY A 76 6.23 -10.48 13.97
N ASP A 77 7.00 -9.46 14.36
CA ASP A 77 6.49 -8.12 14.61
C ASP A 77 5.79 -7.52 13.40
N PHE A 78 4.69 -6.85 13.65
CA PHE A 78 3.98 -6.07 12.64
C PHE A 78 4.60 -4.68 12.44
N LEU A 79 4.50 -4.20 11.21
CA LEU A 79 4.51 -2.78 10.91
C LEU A 79 3.06 -2.35 10.67
N ASN A 80 2.65 -1.30 11.39
CA ASN A 80 1.30 -0.76 11.35
C ASN A 80 1.32 0.71 10.96
N ALA A 81 0.36 1.13 10.14
CA ALA A 81 0.11 2.53 9.78
C ALA A 81 -1.38 2.74 9.52
N CYS A 82 -1.82 4.00 9.50
CA CYS A 82 -3.15 4.39 9.04
C CYS A 82 -3.04 5.40 7.90
N VAL A 83 -4.01 5.35 6.99
CA VAL A 83 -4.16 6.35 5.93
C VAL A 83 -5.55 6.98 5.98
N ALA A 84 -5.61 8.26 5.59
CA ALA A 84 -6.84 8.95 5.25
C ALA A 84 -6.96 8.98 3.73
N LEU A 85 -8.03 8.39 3.19
CA LEU A 85 -8.33 8.26 1.78
C LEU A 85 -9.58 9.05 1.44
N ARG A 86 -9.48 10.02 0.53
CA ARG A 86 -10.63 10.68 -0.08
C ARG A 86 -11.12 9.85 -1.24
N THR A 87 -12.36 9.35 -1.19
CA THR A 87 -12.91 8.42 -2.18
C THR A 87 -14.31 8.80 -2.63
N GLU A 88 -14.64 8.45 -3.88
CA GLU A 88 -15.99 8.49 -4.45
C GLU A 88 -16.62 7.09 -4.54
N LEU A 89 -15.89 6.05 -4.11
CA LEU A 89 -16.41 4.69 -4.03
C LEU A 89 -17.44 4.57 -2.91
N SER A 90 -18.42 3.66 -3.07
CA SER A 90 -19.28 3.26 -1.96
C SER A 90 -18.48 2.46 -0.91
N PRO A 91 -18.98 2.30 0.31
CA PRO A 91 -18.32 1.48 1.35
C PRO A 91 -18.01 0.06 0.88
N GLU A 92 -18.94 -0.58 0.16
CA GLU A 92 -18.79 -1.93 -0.37
C GLU A 92 -17.76 -1.98 -1.50
N GLN A 93 -17.76 -0.99 -2.39
CA GLN A 93 -16.77 -0.88 -3.45
C GLN A 93 -15.36 -0.67 -2.88
N LEU A 94 -15.25 0.16 -1.84
CA LEU A 94 -13.97 0.36 -1.15
C LEU A 94 -13.52 -0.94 -0.47
N LEU A 95 -14.41 -1.67 0.22
CA LEU A 95 -14.11 -2.98 0.78
C LEU A 95 -13.58 -3.95 -0.28
N GLN A 96 -14.23 -4.02 -1.45
CA GLN A 96 -13.76 -4.86 -2.56
C GLN A 96 -12.37 -4.45 -3.04
N CYS A 97 -12.10 -3.14 -3.10
CA CYS A 97 -10.79 -2.61 -3.45
C CYS A 97 -9.71 -3.07 -2.43
N LEU A 98 -10.00 -2.99 -1.12
CA LEU A 98 -9.08 -3.45 -0.07
C LEU A 98 -8.77 -4.95 -0.22
N LEU A 99 -9.81 -5.78 -0.43
CA LEU A 99 -9.67 -7.22 -0.63
C LEU A 99 -8.83 -7.58 -1.86
N GLN A 100 -8.99 -6.83 -2.96
CA GLN A 100 -8.19 -7.01 -4.18
C GLN A 100 -6.72 -6.67 -3.94
N ILE A 101 -6.43 -5.59 -3.21
CA ILE A 101 -5.06 -5.18 -2.87
C ILE A 101 -4.39 -6.24 -1.98
N GLU A 102 -5.07 -6.77 -0.97
CA GLU A 102 -4.58 -7.85 -0.13
C GLU A 102 -4.27 -9.12 -0.95
N LYS A 103 -5.19 -9.53 -1.82
CA LYS A 103 -5.00 -10.68 -2.71
C LYS A 103 -3.78 -10.50 -3.63
N ALA A 104 -3.61 -9.30 -4.20
CA ALA A 104 -2.46 -8.96 -5.04
C ALA A 104 -1.14 -8.89 -4.26
N ALA A 105 -1.19 -8.78 -2.92
CA ALA A 105 -0.05 -8.88 -2.03
C ALA A 105 0.25 -10.34 -1.58
N GLY A 106 -0.49 -11.34 -2.11
CA GLY A 106 -0.29 -12.75 -1.79
C GLY A 106 -0.98 -13.20 -0.51
N ARG A 107 -1.99 -12.46 -0.01
CA ARG A 107 -2.79 -12.91 1.13
C ARG A 107 -3.72 -14.05 0.71
N GLU A 108 -3.52 -15.22 1.28
CA GLU A 108 -4.44 -16.35 1.18
C GLU A 108 -5.38 -16.36 2.39
N ARG A 109 -6.69 -16.31 2.16
CA ARG A 109 -7.71 -16.49 3.21
C ARG A 109 -8.01 -17.96 3.35
N VAL A 110 -7.67 -18.56 4.51
CA VAL A 110 -8.00 -19.94 4.81
C VAL A 110 -9.29 -19.96 5.64
N ALA A 111 -10.21 -20.87 5.29
CA ALA A 111 -11.53 -20.98 5.90
C ALA A 111 -11.52 -21.32 7.41
N SER A 112 -10.36 -21.73 7.97
CA SER A 112 -10.26 -22.23 9.36
C SER A 112 -10.21 -21.17 10.46
N GLY A 113 -10.34 -19.86 10.14
CA GLY A 113 -10.35 -18.78 11.13
C GLY A 113 -9.07 -18.69 11.99
N GLY A 114 -8.75 -17.53 12.51
CA GLY A 114 -7.62 -17.31 13.41
C GLY A 114 -6.61 -16.27 12.91
N TYR A 115 -5.89 -15.67 13.85
CA TYR A 115 -4.82 -14.71 13.53
C TYR A 115 -3.60 -15.48 13.03
N ARG A 116 -3.05 -15.03 11.90
CA ARG A 116 -1.83 -15.60 11.27
C ARG A 116 -0.95 -14.48 10.73
N SER A 117 0.32 -14.83 10.52
CA SER A 117 1.24 -13.97 9.78
C SER A 117 0.73 -13.70 8.37
N ARG A 118 0.83 -12.46 7.92
CA ARG A 118 0.31 -12.01 6.62
C ARG A 118 1.20 -10.95 5.99
N THR A 119 1.28 -11.00 4.68
CA THR A 119 2.03 -10.02 3.88
C THR A 119 1.40 -8.64 3.99
N LEU A 120 0.06 -8.57 4.00
CA LEU A 120 -0.71 -7.33 4.09
C LEU A 120 -2.08 -7.59 4.72
N ASP A 121 -2.51 -6.66 5.57
CA ASP A 121 -3.84 -6.58 6.19
C ASP A 121 -4.38 -5.16 6.02
N LEU A 122 -5.59 -5.01 5.51
CA LEU A 122 -6.24 -3.74 5.27
C LEU A 122 -7.63 -3.74 5.90
N ASP A 123 -7.84 -2.94 6.94
CA ASP A 123 -9.13 -2.80 7.60
C ASP A 123 -9.74 -1.41 7.34
N LEU A 124 -10.99 -1.35 6.86
CA LEU A 124 -11.76 -0.11 6.80
C LEU A 124 -12.21 0.26 8.22
N LEU A 125 -11.67 1.36 8.74
CA LEU A 125 -11.93 1.82 10.11
C LEU A 125 -13.17 2.71 10.17
N TYR A 126 -13.23 3.72 9.29
CA TYR A 126 -14.33 4.67 9.16
C TYR A 126 -14.60 5.00 7.70
N PHE A 127 -15.85 5.32 7.40
CA PHE A 127 -16.28 5.86 6.13
C PHE A 127 -17.10 7.15 6.39
N GLY A 128 -16.41 8.31 6.38
CA GLY A 128 -16.99 9.52 6.96
C GLY A 128 -17.43 9.28 8.40
N GLU A 129 -18.62 9.73 8.73
CA GLU A 129 -19.26 9.52 10.03
C GLU A 129 -20.34 8.41 9.98
N GLU A 130 -20.37 7.64 8.89
CA GLU A 130 -21.39 6.63 8.68
C GLU A 130 -21.27 5.46 9.67
N ILE A 131 -22.44 4.95 10.07
CA ILE A 131 -22.58 3.72 10.89
C ILE A 131 -23.18 2.66 9.97
N ILE A 132 -22.37 1.67 9.58
CA ILE A 132 -22.77 0.61 8.66
C ILE A 132 -22.73 -0.72 9.43
N ARG A 133 -23.79 -1.51 9.29
CA ARG A 133 -23.87 -2.86 9.88
C ARG A 133 -24.57 -3.77 8.88
N THR A 134 -23.74 -4.48 8.10
CA THR A 134 -24.19 -5.50 7.15
C THR A 134 -23.46 -6.81 7.42
N ASP A 135 -23.86 -7.89 6.75
CA ASP A 135 -23.21 -9.20 6.89
C ASP A 135 -21.73 -9.18 6.44
N ILE A 136 -21.37 -8.25 5.56
CA ILE A 136 -20.04 -8.20 4.97
C ILE A 136 -19.20 -7.01 5.48
N LEU A 137 -19.81 -5.99 6.08
CA LEU A 137 -19.11 -4.75 6.48
C LEU A 137 -19.72 -4.15 7.75
N THR A 138 -18.87 -3.89 8.74
CA THR A 138 -19.19 -3.11 9.92
C THR A 138 -18.28 -1.91 10.04
N VAL A 139 -18.83 -0.71 10.04
CA VAL A 139 -18.13 0.57 10.20
C VAL A 139 -18.89 1.39 11.25
N PRO A 140 -18.23 1.97 12.26
CA PRO A 140 -16.80 1.85 12.59
C PRO A 140 -16.37 0.41 12.84
N HIS A 141 -15.08 0.12 12.58
CA HIS A 141 -14.53 -1.22 12.75
C HIS A 141 -14.72 -1.71 14.21
N PRO A 142 -15.32 -2.89 14.44
CA PRO A 142 -15.86 -3.31 15.74
C PRO A 142 -14.84 -3.56 16.85
N SER A 143 -13.55 -3.55 16.57
CA SER A 143 -12.48 -3.71 17.56
C SER A 143 -11.49 -2.56 17.58
N LEU A 144 -11.85 -1.43 16.97
CA LEU A 144 -10.94 -0.31 16.80
C LEU A 144 -10.47 0.24 18.15
N GLU A 145 -11.41 0.45 19.09
CA GLU A 145 -11.15 1.03 20.42
C GLU A 145 -10.29 0.15 21.33
N LYS A 146 -10.15 -1.15 20.99
CA LYS A 146 -9.37 -2.14 21.77
C LYS A 146 -7.94 -2.31 21.27
N ARG A 147 -7.58 -1.68 20.14
CA ARG A 147 -6.34 -1.93 19.43
C ARG A 147 -5.45 -0.68 19.43
N ARG A 148 -4.48 -0.63 20.34
CA ARG A 148 -3.56 0.50 20.43
C ARG A 148 -2.76 0.72 19.14
N PHE A 149 -2.38 -0.38 18.44
CA PHE A 149 -1.65 -0.33 17.18
C PHE A 149 -2.47 0.25 15.99
N VAL A 150 -3.80 0.39 16.14
CA VAL A 150 -4.69 1.10 15.24
C VAL A 150 -4.92 2.53 15.74
N LEU A 151 -5.25 2.71 17.03
CA LEU A 151 -5.59 4.01 17.59
C LEU A 151 -4.43 5.00 17.56
N ARG A 152 -3.19 4.53 17.80
CA ARG A 152 -2.03 5.42 17.79
C ARG A 152 -1.78 6.05 16.41
N PRO A 153 -1.62 5.26 15.32
CA PRO A 153 -1.49 5.81 13.97
C PRO A 153 -2.68 6.69 13.57
N LEU A 154 -3.88 6.30 13.98
CA LEU A 154 -5.10 7.05 13.67
C LEU A 154 -5.15 8.40 14.37
N ALA A 155 -4.75 8.46 15.66
CA ALA A 155 -4.65 9.71 16.42
C ALA A 155 -3.55 10.66 15.88
N ASP A 156 -2.55 10.15 15.18
CA ASP A 156 -1.52 10.99 14.53
C ASP A 156 -2.06 11.76 13.31
N ILE A 157 -3.05 11.19 12.59
CA ILE A 157 -3.59 11.80 11.37
C ILE A 157 -4.98 12.43 11.54
N ALA A 158 -5.72 12.01 12.55
CA ALA A 158 -7.08 12.47 12.82
C ALA A 158 -7.36 12.57 14.34
N PRO A 159 -6.56 13.33 15.11
CA PRO A 159 -6.66 13.33 16.58
C PRO A 159 -8.01 13.81 17.12
N GLN A 160 -8.69 14.70 16.39
CA GLN A 160 -9.96 15.32 16.78
C GLN A 160 -11.17 14.67 16.10
N PHE A 161 -11.00 13.61 15.33
CA PHE A 161 -12.13 12.89 14.74
C PHE A 161 -12.87 12.12 15.83
N TYR A 162 -14.19 12.34 15.91
CA TYR A 162 -15.06 11.70 16.89
C TYR A 162 -15.55 10.35 16.36
N HIS A 163 -15.43 9.32 17.17
CA HIS A 163 -16.02 8.00 16.87
C HIS A 163 -17.56 8.12 16.91
N PRO A 164 -18.27 7.89 15.80
CA PRO A 164 -19.69 8.22 15.69
C PRO A 164 -20.61 7.45 16.65
N VAL A 165 -20.14 6.30 17.17
CA VAL A 165 -20.93 5.50 18.16
C VAL A 165 -20.51 5.83 19.60
N LEU A 166 -19.20 6.02 19.87
CA LEU A 166 -18.68 6.19 21.22
C LEU A 166 -18.66 7.66 21.68
N GLY A 167 -18.81 8.62 20.75
CA GLY A 167 -18.80 10.04 21.06
C GLY A 167 -17.50 10.57 21.66
N LYS A 168 -16.38 9.88 21.42
CA LYS A 168 -15.03 10.22 21.90
C LYS A 168 -14.10 10.44 20.72
N ASP A 169 -13.19 11.41 20.83
CA ASP A 169 -12.15 11.61 19.84
C ASP A 169 -11.02 10.56 19.96
N HIS A 170 -10.18 10.48 18.94
CA HIS A 170 -9.12 9.45 18.91
C HIS A 170 -8.06 9.63 20.00
N ARG A 171 -7.84 10.85 20.53
CA ARG A 171 -6.93 11.10 21.66
C ARG A 171 -7.48 10.46 22.92
N ASN A 172 -8.75 10.68 23.21
CA ASN A 172 -9.42 10.11 24.36
C ASN A 172 -9.51 8.59 24.27
N LEU A 173 -9.87 8.04 23.09
CA LEU A 173 -9.88 6.59 22.86
C LEU A 173 -8.49 5.97 23.06
N LEU A 174 -7.44 6.63 22.60
CA LEU A 174 -6.05 6.16 22.79
C LEU A 174 -5.63 6.18 24.27
N GLN A 175 -6.02 7.19 25.03
CA GLN A 175 -5.74 7.28 26.48
C GLN A 175 -6.44 6.17 27.27
N GLU A 176 -7.70 5.90 26.93
CA GLU A 176 -8.53 4.90 27.60
C GLU A 176 -8.29 3.48 27.12
N CYS A 177 -7.56 3.30 26.00
CA CYS A 177 -7.30 1.99 25.42
C CYS A 177 -6.65 1.05 26.44
N ALA A 178 -7.29 -0.10 26.66
CA ALA A 178 -6.81 -1.13 27.59
C ALA A 178 -5.54 -1.83 27.11
N ASP A 179 -5.30 -1.88 25.79
CA ASP A 179 -4.09 -2.44 25.19
C ASP A 179 -2.89 -1.55 25.56
N LYS A 180 -1.97 -2.08 26.37
CA LYS A 180 -0.74 -1.43 26.82
C LYS A 180 0.52 -2.01 26.16
N ASN A 181 0.35 -2.87 25.15
CA ASN A 181 1.47 -3.47 24.43
C ASN A 181 2.42 -2.41 23.89
N GLY A 182 3.71 -2.74 23.88
CA GLY A 182 4.76 -1.86 23.37
C GLY A 182 4.51 -1.49 21.90
N LEU A 183 4.68 -0.22 21.61
CA LEU A 183 4.52 0.32 20.27
C LEU A 183 5.69 1.26 20.00
N VAL A 184 6.52 0.92 19.02
CA VAL A 184 7.74 1.65 18.68
C VAL A 184 7.55 2.37 17.36
N ARG A 185 7.70 3.69 17.35
CA ARG A 185 7.74 4.48 16.12
C ARG A 185 9.02 4.16 15.36
N THR A 186 8.91 3.81 14.09
CA THR A 186 10.05 3.52 13.22
C THR A 186 10.53 4.76 12.47
N SER A 187 11.69 4.66 11.81
CA SER A 187 12.18 5.67 10.86
C SER A 187 11.64 5.48 9.43
N ILE A 188 10.78 4.49 9.20
CA ILE A 188 10.23 4.19 7.87
C ILE A 188 9.30 5.33 7.45
N VAL A 189 9.55 5.88 6.26
CA VAL A 189 8.71 6.90 5.62
C VAL A 189 7.92 6.25 4.50
N LEU A 190 6.61 6.47 4.47
CA LEU A 190 5.71 6.05 3.41
C LEU A 190 5.25 7.26 2.59
N TYR A 191 5.09 7.07 1.29
CA TYR A 191 4.80 8.14 0.34
C TYR A 191 3.39 8.02 -0.25
N LYS A 192 2.69 9.14 -0.38
CA LYS A 192 1.29 9.19 -0.87
C LYS A 192 1.14 8.73 -2.32
N ASN A 193 2.14 8.97 -3.15
CA ASN A 193 2.17 8.60 -4.55
C ASN A 193 3.60 8.32 -5.03
N ARG A 194 3.72 7.73 -6.21
CA ARG A 194 5.02 7.37 -6.81
C ARG A 194 5.89 8.59 -7.08
N GLN A 195 5.30 9.71 -7.50
CA GLN A 195 6.05 10.93 -7.79
C GLN A 195 6.82 11.42 -6.55
N LEU A 196 6.15 11.49 -5.38
CA LEU A 196 6.80 11.89 -4.14
C LEU A 196 7.88 10.89 -3.70
N PHE A 197 7.65 9.59 -3.91
CA PHE A 197 8.65 8.56 -3.64
C PHE A 197 9.91 8.76 -4.50
N PHE A 198 9.75 8.95 -5.81
CA PHE A 198 10.87 9.13 -6.72
C PHE A 198 11.56 10.49 -6.57
N ASN A 199 10.85 11.55 -6.18
CA ASN A 199 11.45 12.87 -5.94
C ASN A 199 12.50 12.87 -4.81
N VAL A 200 12.44 11.90 -3.91
CA VAL A 200 13.44 11.72 -2.83
C VAL A 200 14.66 10.94 -3.32
N LEU A 201 14.50 10.14 -4.39
CA LEU A 201 15.60 9.42 -5.02
C LEU A 201 16.32 10.39 -5.96
N GLY A 202 17.47 10.90 -5.58
CA GLY A 202 18.27 11.79 -6.44
C GLY A 202 18.73 11.12 -7.74
N PHE A 203 18.75 9.77 -7.79
CA PHE A 203 19.25 9.01 -8.91
C PHE A 203 18.66 7.59 -8.93
N VAL A 204 18.28 7.09 -10.12
CA VAL A 204 17.79 5.72 -10.34
C VAL A 204 18.64 5.06 -11.42
N VAL A 205 19.24 3.92 -11.11
CA VAL A 205 20.00 3.09 -12.06
C VAL A 205 19.16 1.90 -12.49
N ILE A 206 19.19 1.59 -13.78
CA ILE A 206 18.54 0.41 -14.35
C ILE A 206 19.61 -0.48 -14.97
N GLU A 207 19.85 -1.61 -14.33
CA GLU A 207 20.83 -2.61 -14.77
C GLU A 207 20.14 -3.88 -15.25
N GLY A 208 20.84 -4.67 -16.05
CA GLY A 208 20.36 -5.98 -16.54
C GLY A 208 21.05 -6.37 -17.84
N ASN A 209 20.80 -7.59 -18.30
CA ASN A 209 21.40 -8.16 -19.48
C ASN A 209 21.03 -7.40 -20.78
N ILE A 210 21.82 -7.57 -21.84
CA ILE A 210 21.52 -7.06 -23.18
C ILE A 210 20.17 -7.62 -23.64
N GLY A 211 19.32 -6.77 -24.22
CA GLY A 211 17.98 -7.16 -24.67
C GLY A 211 16.90 -7.21 -23.59
N ALA A 212 17.21 -6.97 -22.31
CA ALA A 212 16.25 -7.01 -21.20
C ALA A 212 15.26 -5.84 -21.16
N GLY A 213 15.30 -4.91 -22.12
CA GLY A 213 14.38 -3.77 -22.20
C GLY A 213 14.74 -2.59 -21.29
N LYS A 214 15.97 -2.51 -20.78
CA LYS A 214 16.43 -1.41 -19.89
C LYS A 214 16.15 -0.03 -20.46
N THR A 215 16.52 0.22 -21.71
CA THR A 215 16.33 1.52 -22.37
C THR A 215 14.86 1.92 -22.47
N SER A 216 14.00 0.95 -22.81
CA SER A 216 12.54 1.19 -22.90
C SER A 216 11.95 1.50 -21.52
N LEU A 217 12.40 0.80 -20.47
CA LEU A 217 11.99 1.05 -19.10
C LEU A 217 12.50 2.41 -18.60
N ALA A 218 13.77 2.76 -18.87
CA ALA A 218 14.38 4.04 -18.50
C ALA A 218 13.65 5.22 -19.15
N ARG A 219 13.32 5.12 -20.46
CA ARG A 219 12.53 6.14 -21.18
C ARG A 219 11.16 6.33 -20.54
N LYS A 220 10.44 5.23 -20.29
CA LYS A 220 9.12 5.28 -19.68
C LYS A 220 9.14 5.88 -18.27
N ILE A 221 10.10 5.52 -17.43
CA ILE A 221 10.26 6.10 -16.09
C ILE A 221 10.58 7.60 -16.20
N SER A 222 11.48 7.99 -17.12
CA SER A 222 11.82 9.39 -17.36
C SER A 222 10.60 10.23 -17.78
N GLU A 223 9.76 9.72 -18.68
CA GLU A 223 8.52 10.35 -19.11
C GLU A 223 7.48 10.42 -17.96
N ASP A 224 7.21 9.29 -17.28
CA ASP A 224 6.22 9.20 -16.21
C ASP A 224 6.58 10.10 -15.00
N LEU A 225 7.86 10.36 -14.75
CA LEU A 225 8.36 11.12 -13.60
C LEU A 225 8.91 12.50 -13.95
N ASN A 226 8.89 12.89 -15.23
CA ASN A 226 9.55 14.11 -15.74
C ASN A 226 11.01 14.21 -15.26
N ALA A 227 11.76 13.10 -15.35
CA ALA A 227 13.14 12.99 -14.90
C ALA A 227 14.12 13.07 -16.07
N LYS A 228 15.33 13.55 -15.80
CA LYS A 228 16.40 13.58 -16.81
C LYS A 228 16.83 12.16 -17.15
N LEU A 229 16.70 11.77 -18.42
CA LEU A 229 17.18 10.49 -18.94
C LEU A 229 18.67 10.57 -19.27
N ILE A 230 19.46 9.65 -18.73
CA ILE A 230 20.86 9.45 -19.07
C ILE A 230 20.99 8.01 -19.55
N LEU A 231 21.36 7.84 -20.81
CA LEU A 231 21.63 6.52 -21.41
C LEU A 231 23.11 6.30 -21.52
N GLU A 232 23.53 5.05 -21.35
CA GLU A 232 24.91 4.63 -21.64
C GLU A 232 25.19 4.81 -23.14
N ARG A 233 26.30 5.47 -23.48
CA ARG A 233 26.74 5.66 -24.87
C ARG A 233 27.62 4.48 -25.25
N PHE A 234 27.04 3.46 -25.85
CA PHE A 234 27.78 2.28 -26.30
C PHE A 234 28.77 2.61 -27.44
N GLU A 235 28.47 3.62 -28.25
CA GLU A 235 29.28 4.01 -29.41
C GLU A 235 30.66 4.54 -29.00
N ASP A 236 30.78 5.16 -27.83
CA ASP A 236 32.01 5.73 -27.30
C ASP A 236 32.81 4.75 -26.40
N ASN A 237 32.38 3.49 -26.27
CA ASN A 237 33.06 2.52 -25.41
C ASN A 237 34.17 1.79 -26.18
N PRO A 238 35.47 2.09 -25.95
CA PRO A 238 36.59 1.52 -26.72
C PRO A 238 36.80 0.02 -26.49
N PHE A 239 36.12 -0.57 -25.49
CA PHE A 239 36.25 -2.01 -25.16
C PHE A 239 35.19 -2.89 -25.83
N LEU A 240 34.08 -2.33 -26.31
CA LEU A 240 32.97 -3.06 -26.92
C LEU A 240 33.39 -3.82 -28.18
N PRO A 241 34.16 -3.25 -29.13
CA PRO A 241 34.62 -3.99 -30.31
C PRO A 241 35.46 -5.22 -29.95
N LYS A 242 36.29 -5.12 -28.90
CA LYS A 242 37.13 -6.27 -28.44
C LYS A 242 36.28 -7.35 -27.79
N PHE A 243 35.26 -7.01 -27.02
CA PHE A 243 34.35 -7.95 -26.38
C PHE A 243 33.56 -8.80 -27.40
N TYR A 244 33.12 -8.20 -28.52
CA TYR A 244 32.42 -8.94 -29.58
C TYR A 244 33.35 -9.79 -30.46
N GLN A 245 34.65 -9.45 -30.58
CA GLN A 245 35.60 -10.23 -31.30
C GLN A 245 36.01 -11.51 -30.57
N ASP A 246 36.01 -11.49 -29.23
CA ASP A 246 36.38 -12.68 -28.40
C ASP A 246 35.23 -13.68 -28.21
N GLN A 247 33.97 -13.32 -28.47
CA GLN A 247 32.84 -14.27 -28.43
C GLN A 247 32.69 -15.14 -29.69
N ALA A 248 33.53 -14.96 -30.70
CA ALA A 248 33.53 -15.75 -31.94
C ALA A 248 34.55 -16.90 -31.92
N ARG A 249 35.10 -17.26 -30.75
CA ARG A 249 35.98 -18.45 -30.56
C ARG A 249 35.33 -19.51 -29.72
#